data_03617df0264764835c1e9edb52250901
#
_entry.id   03617df0264764835c1e9edb52250901
#
_cell.length_a   1.000
_cell.length_b   1.000
_cell.length_c   1.000
_cell.angle_alpha   90.00
_cell.angle_beta   90.00
_cell.angle_gamma   90.00
#
_symmetry.space_group_name_H-M   'P 1'
#
loop_
_entity.id
_entity.type
_entity.pdbx_description
1 polymer ?
#
loop_
_entity_poly.entity_id
_entity_poly.type
_entity_poly.pdbx_seq_one_letter_code
_entity_poly.pdbx_strand_id
1 'polypeptide(L)'
;MTATRPQTYDAVARALHWLTVLGFIGILSTITVWTIYDGEEWVKSLFGVHKSIGFITLLVIAMRIVWALLNASKRPAADSFAAKAGHLALYVLMLAVPVIGMIRQYGGGRGPLKVFGVEVMQGSPEKIEWMSNLGNMAHGKLGWLLFALVAGHIAMVVVHRIQVHYVLYRMIGRRS
;
A
#
# COMPACT_ATOMS: atom_id res chain seq x y z
N MET A 1 -9.78 4.55 36.74
CA MET A 1 -8.43 4.84 36.22
C MET A 1 -8.51 4.73 34.70
N THR A 2 -8.53 5.83 33.98
CA THR A 2 -8.48 5.83 32.51
C THR A 2 -7.03 5.51 32.08
N ALA A 3 -6.83 4.32 31.52
CA ALA A 3 -5.52 3.93 31.01
C ALA A 3 -5.09 4.95 29.95
N THR A 4 -4.00 5.66 30.20
CA THR A 4 -3.41 6.59 29.24
C THR A 4 -2.94 5.81 28.00
N ARG A 5 -3.40 6.20 26.81
CA ARG A 5 -2.98 5.55 25.55
C ARG A 5 -1.48 5.74 25.36
N PRO A 6 -0.78 4.73 24.80
CA PRO A 6 0.64 4.82 24.54
C PRO A 6 0.95 5.95 23.53
N GLN A 7 2.14 6.55 23.65
CA GLN A 7 2.57 7.61 22.75
C GLN A 7 3.18 7.09 21.44
N THR A 8 3.65 5.84 21.42
CA THR A 8 4.28 5.19 20.26
C THR A 8 3.53 3.92 19.87
N TYR A 9 3.58 3.57 18.59
CA TYR A 9 3.11 2.27 18.13
C TYR A 9 4.05 1.15 18.61
N ASP A 10 3.50 -0.05 18.81
CA ASP A 10 4.28 -1.24 19.14
C ASP A 10 5.25 -1.64 17.99
N ALA A 11 6.20 -2.52 18.31
CA ALA A 11 7.26 -2.91 17.37
C ALA A 11 6.71 -3.57 16.09
N VAL A 12 5.65 -4.39 16.21
CA VAL A 12 5.05 -5.09 15.08
C VAL A 12 4.35 -4.08 14.15
N ALA A 13 3.57 -3.15 14.73
CA ALA A 13 2.91 -2.09 13.95
C ALA A 13 3.92 -1.23 13.19
N ARG A 14 5.06 -0.91 13.81
CA ARG A 14 6.15 -0.15 13.16
C ARG A 14 6.82 -0.96 12.06
N ALA A 15 7.15 -2.22 12.31
CA ALA A 15 7.77 -3.09 11.30
C ALA A 15 6.86 -3.24 10.07
N LEU A 16 5.58 -3.54 10.26
CA LEU A 16 4.61 -3.65 9.16
C LEU A 16 4.43 -2.34 8.41
N HIS A 17 4.51 -1.18 9.10
CA HIS A 17 4.49 0.12 8.45
C HIS A 17 5.69 0.32 7.53
N TRP A 18 6.91 0.07 8.00
CA TRP A 18 8.12 0.26 7.21
C TRP A 18 8.24 -0.75 6.06
N LEU A 19 7.78 -2.00 6.25
CA LEU A 19 7.66 -2.97 5.16
C LEU A 19 6.68 -2.48 4.08
N THR A 20 5.55 -1.85 4.48
CA THR A 20 4.61 -1.22 3.53
C THR A 20 5.29 -0.07 2.76
N VAL A 21 6.09 0.76 3.43
CA VAL A 21 6.85 1.85 2.78
C VAL A 21 7.82 1.30 1.75
N LEU A 22 8.58 0.25 2.09
CA LEU A 22 9.51 -0.40 1.14
C LEU A 22 8.77 -0.99 -0.06
N GLY A 23 7.63 -1.63 0.16
CA GLY A 23 6.77 -2.13 -0.91
C GLY A 23 6.31 -1.01 -1.85
N PHE A 24 5.86 0.12 -1.30
CA PHE A 24 5.44 1.27 -2.12
C PHE A 24 6.59 1.92 -2.90
N ILE A 25 7.79 2.01 -2.33
CA ILE A 25 8.96 2.47 -3.07
C ILE A 25 9.20 1.56 -4.29
N GLY A 26 9.17 0.24 -4.11
CA GLY A 26 9.33 -0.70 -5.20
C GLY A 26 8.23 -0.60 -6.27
N ILE A 27 6.95 -0.50 -5.85
CA ILE A 27 5.81 -0.34 -6.77
C ILE A 27 5.94 0.97 -7.55
N LEU A 28 6.21 2.09 -6.86
CA LEU A 28 6.34 3.39 -7.51
C LEU A 28 7.51 3.41 -8.49
N SER A 29 8.67 2.83 -8.12
CA SER A 29 9.83 2.73 -9.00
C SER A 29 9.51 1.97 -10.28
N THR A 30 8.85 0.81 -10.18
CA THR A 30 8.50 0.01 -11.36
C THR A 30 7.54 0.73 -12.29
N ILE A 31 6.50 1.39 -11.76
CA ILE A 31 5.53 2.09 -12.60
C ILE A 31 6.09 3.39 -13.18
N THR A 32 6.94 4.11 -12.44
CA THR A 32 7.61 5.31 -12.95
C THR A 32 8.54 4.98 -14.10
N VAL A 33 9.38 3.94 -13.96
CA VAL A 33 10.26 3.49 -15.06
C VAL A 33 9.43 3.04 -16.26
N TRP A 34 8.33 2.30 -16.04
CA TRP A 34 7.40 1.94 -17.11
C TRP A 34 6.86 3.17 -17.84
N THR A 35 6.43 4.19 -17.10
CA THR A 35 5.81 5.40 -17.69
C THR A 35 6.81 6.23 -18.50
N ILE A 36 8.09 6.27 -18.06
CA ILE A 36 9.15 7.04 -18.72
C ILE A 36 9.67 6.33 -19.98
N TYR A 37 9.79 5.01 -19.93
CA TYR A 37 10.39 4.19 -20.99
C TYR A 37 9.34 3.31 -21.69
N ASP A 38 8.09 3.79 -21.80
CA ASP A 38 7.01 3.05 -22.48
C ASP A 38 7.39 2.76 -23.93
N GLY A 39 7.18 1.50 -24.35
CA GLY A 39 7.55 1.00 -25.66
C GLY A 39 8.86 0.20 -25.71
N GLU A 40 9.74 0.34 -24.71
CA GLU A 40 10.99 -0.43 -24.65
C GLU A 40 10.74 -1.89 -24.22
N GLU A 41 11.34 -2.86 -24.93
CA GLU A 41 11.13 -4.29 -24.66
C GLU A 41 11.55 -4.71 -23.24
N TRP A 42 12.67 -4.18 -22.74
CA TRP A 42 13.20 -4.54 -21.43
C TRP A 42 12.26 -4.13 -20.29
N VAL A 43 11.45 -3.09 -20.49
CA VAL A 43 10.51 -2.56 -19.49
C VAL A 43 9.36 -3.54 -19.26
N LYS A 44 9.02 -4.37 -20.25
CA LYS A 44 7.96 -5.38 -20.11
C LYS A 44 8.22 -6.36 -18.96
N SER A 45 9.49 -6.66 -18.68
CA SER A 45 9.89 -7.51 -17.55
C SER A 45 9.51 -6.91 -16.19
N LEU A 46 9.48 -5.58 -16.07
CA LEU A 46 9.13 -4.89 -14.84
C LEU A 46 7.67 -5.14 -14.39
N PHE A 47 6.77 -5.52 -15.30
CA PHE A 47 5.43 -5.93 -14.90
C PHE A 47 5.43 -7.18 -14.02
N GLY A 48 6.33 -8.12 -14.25
CA GLY A 48 6.52 -9.27 -13.37
C GLY A 48 6.96 -8.86 -11.98
N VAL A 49 7.91 -7.92 -11.90
CA VAL A 49 8.41 -7.36 -10.64
C VAL A 49 7.31 -6.56 -9.93
N HIS A 50 6.59 -5.68 -10.66
CA HIS A 50 5.47 -4.91 -10.14
C HIS A 50 4.41 -5.81 -9.50
N LYS A 51 4.00 -6.87 -10.21
CA LYS A 51 3.01 -7.83 -9.70
C LYS A 51 3.51 -8.57 -8.46
N SER A 52 4.78 -8.97 -8.45
CA SER A 52 5.39 -9.69 -7.32
C SER A 52 5.46 -8.81 -6.07
N ILE A 53 6.00 -7.60 -6.18
CA ILE A 53 6.05 -6.64 -5.07
C ILE A 53 4.64 -6.25 -4.64
N GLY A 54 3.73 -6.02 -5.60
CA GLY A 54 2.33 -5.66 -5.32
C GLY A 54 1.60 -6.72 -4.50
N PHE A 55 1.77 -8.01 -4.84
CA PHE A 55 1.19 -9.11 -4.09
C PHE A 55 1.75 -9.22 -2.66
N ILE A 56 3.08 -9.16 -2.51
CA ILE A 56 3.71 -9.19 -1.18
C ILE A 56 3.25 -7.98 -0.34
N THR A 57 3.20 -6.80 -0.95
CA THR A 57 2.73 -5.59 -0.27
C THR A 57 1.27 -5.73 0.18
N LEU A 58 0.40 -6.36 -0.64
CA LEU A 58 -0.98 -6.67 -0.24
C LEU A 58 -1.03 -7.55 1.03
N LEU A 59 -0.20 -8.61 1.10
CA LEU A 59 -0.13 -9.46 2.29
C LEU A 59 0.33 -8.68 3.53
N VAL A 60 1.36 -7.84 3.39
CA VAL A 60 1.83 -6.96 4.47
C VAL A 60 0.73 -6.00 4.94
N ILE A 61 -0.03 -5.42 4.00
CA ILE A 61 -1.16 -4.52 4.30
C ILE A 61 -2.28 -5.28 5.03
N ALA A 62 -2.61 -6.50 4.57
CA ALA A 62 -3.61 -7.33 5.23
C ALA A 62 -3.19 -7.64 6.68
N MET A 63 -1.95 -8.07 6.90
CA MET A 63 -1.40 -8.29 8.26
C MET A 63 -1.45 -7.00 9.09
N ARG A 64 -1.12 -5.85 8.49
CA ARG A 64 -1.18 -4.55 9.18
C ARG A 64 -2.59 -4.16 9.60
N ILE A 65 -3.59 -4.42 8.75
CA ILE A 65 -5.00 -4.17 9.07
C ILE A 65 -5.45 -5.08 10.22
N VAL A 66 -5.18 -6.38 10.13
CA VAL A 66 -5.52 -7.34 11.18
C VAL A 66 -4.85 -6.95 12.51
N TRP A 67 -3.55 -6.64 12.49
CA TRP A 67 -2.83 -6.18 13.69
C TRP A 67 -3.43 -4.91 14.28
N ALA A 68 -3.79 -3.96 13.42
CA ALA A 68 -4.40 -2.70 13.83
C ALA A 68 -5.77 -2.89 14.48
N LEU A 69 -6.58 -3.85 14.02
CA LEU A 69 -7.90 -4.17 14.59
C LEU A 69 -7.73 -4.89 15.94
N LEU A 70 -6.87 -5.89 16.02
CA LEU A 70 -6.61 -6.64 17.26
C LEU A 70 -6.01 -5.78 18.39
N ASN A 71 -5.27 -4.73 18.04
CA ASN A 71 -4.60 -3.85 18.99
C ASN A 71 -5.19 -2.43 19.02
N ALA A 72 -6.46 -2.24 18.64
CA ALA A 72 -7.08 -0.92 18.51
C ALA A 72 -7.02 -0.09 19.79
N SER A 73 -7.20 -0.71 20.97
CA SER A 73 -7.15 -0.05 22.28
C SER A 73 -5.73 0.39 22.70
N LYS A 74 -4.69 -0.26 22.16
CA LYS A 74 -3.27 -0.02 22.47
C LYS A 74 -2.60 0.95 21.48
N ARG A 75 -3.35 1.56 20.58
CA ARG A 75 -2.80 2.48 19.56
C ARG A 75 -2.81 3.92 20.08
N PRO A 76 -1.82 4.73 19.69
CA PRO A 76 -1.86 6.17 19.92
C PRO A 76 -3.16 6.79 19.39
N ALA A 77 -3.69 7.77 20.09
CA ALA A 77 -4.84 8.52 19.60
C ALA A 77 -4.48 9.30 18.34
N ALA A 78 -5.40 9.42 17.40
CA ALA A 78 -5.22 10.32 16.27
C ALA A 78 -5.40 11.77 16.74
N ASP A 79 -4.56 12.66 16.22
CA ASP A 79 -4.50 14.05 16.66
C ASP A 79 -5.70 14.89 16.21
N SER A 80 -6.36 14.49 15.12
CA SER A 80 -7.50 15.21 14.55
C SER A 80 -8.45 14.30 13.77
N PHE A 81 -9.64 14.82 13.45
CA PHE A 81 -10.57 14.15 12.54
C PHE A 81 -9.96 13.99 11.13
N ALA A 82 -9.24 15.00 10.63
CA ALA A 82 -8.58 14.95 9.33
C ALA A 82 -7.52 13.84 9.28
N ALA A 83 -6.74 13.66 10.36
CA ALA A 83 -5.78 12.57 10.46
C ALA A 83 -6.46 11.19 10.42
N LYS A 84 -7.62 11.04 11.09
CA LYS A 84 -8.42 9.79 11.04
C LYS A 84 -8.92 9.52 9.62
N ALA A 85 -9.51 10.52 8.98
CA ALA A 85 -10.05 10.39 7.62
C ALA A 85 -8.94 10.07 6.61
N GLY A 86 -7.80 10.75 6.68
CA GLY A 86 -6.64 10.49 5.83
C GLY A 86 -6.09 9.07 5.99
N HIS A 87 -5.94 8.58 7.21
CA HIS A 87 -5.52 7.19 7.46
C HIS A 87 -6.56 6.18 6.96
N LEU A 88 -7.86 6.45 7.13
CA LEU A 88 -8.91 5.58 6.61
C LEU A 88 -8.85 5.50 5.08
N ALA A 89 -8.74 6.65 4.41
CA ALA A 89 -8.62 6.71 2.95
C ALA A 89 -7.39 5.94 2.44
N LEU A 90 -6.24 6.09 3.12
CA LEU A 90 -5.04 5.31 2.82
C LEU A 90 -5.29 3.80 2.98
N TYR A 91 -5.89 3.34 4.09
CA TYR A 91 -6.16 1.92 4.28
C TYR A 91 -7.12 1.36 3.23
N VAL A 92 -8.18 2.10 2.89
CA VAL A 92 -9.14 1.68 1.85
C VAL A 92 -8.44 1.52 0.50
N LEU A 93 -7.66 2.52 0.07
CA LEU A 93 -6.98 2.45 -1.22
C LEU A 93 -5.83 1.45 -1.24
N MET A 94 -5.06 1.33 -0.14
CA MET A 94 -4.00 0.33 -0.02
C MET A 94 -4.53 -1.10 -0.19
N LEU A 95 -5.77 -1.37 0.22
CA LEU A 95 -6.41 -2.67 0.01
C LEU A 95 -7.07 -2.77 -1.37
N ALA A 96 -7.84 -1.76 -1.76
CA ALA A 96 -8.64 -1.80 -2.99
C ALA A 96 -7.78 -1.87 -4.26
N VAL A 97 -6.70 -1.08 -4.34
CA VAL A 97 -5.86 -1.02 -5.53
C VAL A 97 -5.25 -2.37 -5.88
N PRO A 98 -4.52 -3.06 -4.99
CA PRO A 98 -3.95 -4.37 -5.34
C PRO A 98 -5.03 -5.45 -5.53
N VAL A 99 -6.15 -5.42 -4.82
CA VAL A 99 -7.28 -6.35 -5.04
C VAL A 99 -7.84 -6.19 -6.45
N ILE A 100 -8.07 -4.97 -6.92
CA ILE A 100 -8.50 -4.70 -8.30
C ILE A 100 -7.44 -5.19 -9.30
N GLY A 101 -6.15 -5.02 -8.99
CA GLY A 101 -5.05 -5.56 -9.80
C GLY A 101 -5.08 -7.09 -9.89
N MET A 102 -5.40 -7.78 -8.79
CA MET A 102 -5.56 -9.24 -8.77
C MET A 102 -6.78 -9.70 -9.57
N ILE A 103 -7.91 -9.01 -9.44
CA ILE A 103 -9.12 -9.27 -10.25
C ILE A 103 -8.78 -9.15 -11.74
N ARG A 104 -8.07 -8.09 -12.12
CA ARG A 104 -7.59 -7.89 -13.50
C ARG A 104 -6.63 -8.98 -13.96
N GLN A 105 -5.72 -9.42 -13.09
CA GLN A 105 -4.77 -10.48 -13.40
C GLN A 105 -5.49 -11.81 -13.62
N TYR A 106 -6.44 -12.16 -12.75
CA TYR A 106 -7.24 -13.38 -12.88
C TYR A 106 -8.08 -13.38 -14.16
N GLY A 107 -8.90 -12.35 -14.36
CA GLY A 107 -9.83 -12.26 -15.48
C GLY A 107 -9.21 -11.78 -16.81
N GLY A 108 -7.91 -11.51 -16.84
CA GLY A 108 -7.26 -10.95 -18.03
C GLY A 108 -6.94 -11.96 -19.14
N GLY A 109 -7.10 -13.27 -18.91
CA GLY A 109 -6.71 -14.32 -19.87
C GLY A 109 -5.19 -14.37 -20.15
N ARG A 110 -4.36 -13.93 -19.18
CA ARG A 110 -2.91 -13.76 -19.34
C ARG A 110 -2.10 -14.84 -18.59
N GLY A 111 -2.76 -15.91 -18.18
CA GLY A 111 -2.15 -16.98 -17.40
C GLY A 111 -2.00 -16.64 -15.90
N PRO A 112 -1.25 -17.46 -15.17
CA PRO A 112 -1.18 -17.40 -13.71
C PRO A 112 -0.43 -16.15 -13.20
N LEU A 113 -0.76 -15.73 -11.98
CA LEU A 113 0.08 -14.80 -11.23
C LEU A 113 1.27 -15.55 -10.66
N LYS A 114 2.45 -15.14 -11.08
CA LYS A 114 3.72 -15.63 -10.50
C LYS A 114 4.36 -14.53 -9.67
N VAL A 115 4.79 -14.89 -8.47
CA VAL A 115 5.52 -14.04 -7.53
C VAL A 115 6.96 -14.54 -7.49
N PHE A 116 7.87 -13.79 -8.08
CA PHE A 116 9.27 -14.19 -8.27
C PHE A 116 9.44 -15.63 -8.81
N GLY A 117 8.62 -15.99 -9.80
CA GLY A 117 8.65 -17.30 -10.45
C GLY A 117 7.72 -18.35 -9.83
N VAL A 118 7.27 -18.17 -8.59
CA VAL A 118 6.35 -19.09 -7.90
C VAL A 118 4.91 -18.74 -8.26
N GLU A 119 4.13 -19.70 -8.74
CA GLU A 119 2.71 -19.54 -9.03
C GLU A 119 1.91 -19.46 -7.73
N VAL A 120 1.18 -18.35 -7.53
CA VAL A 120 0.37 -18.09 -6.32
C VAL A 120 -1.13 -18.00 -6.63
N MET A 121 -1.51 -17.80 -7.88
CA MET A 121 -2.90 -17.74 -8.30
C MET A 121 -3.00 -18.13 -9.77
N GLN A 122 -3.90 -19.04 -10.10
CA GLN A 122 -4.22 -19.35 -11.49
C GLN A 122 -4.95 -18.19 -12.16
N GLY A 123 -4.83 -18.05 -13.47
CA GLY A 123 -5.62 -17.12 -14.27
C GLY A 123 -6.83 -17.82 -14.87
N SER A 124 -7.84 -17.06 -15.28
CA SER A 124 -8.90 -17.59 -16.13
C SER A 124 -8.33 -18.03 -17.47
N PRO A 125 -8.74 -19.19 -18.02
CA PRO A 125 -8.32 -19.64 -19.36
C PRO A 125 -8.79 -18.67 -20.45
N GLU A 126 -9.93 -18.03 -20.25
CA GLU A 126 -10.49 -17.04 -21.16
C GLU A 126 -10.58 -15.66 -20.49
N LYS A 127 -10.61 -14.61 -21.31
CA LYS A 127 -10.76 -13.24 -20.82
C LYS A 127 -12.17 -13.02 -20.28
N ILE A 128 -12.27 -12.61 -19.02
CA ILE A 128 -13.51 -12.18 -18.38
C ILE A 128 -13.60 -10.65 -18.50
N GLU A 129 -14.45 -10.19 -19.39
CA GLU A 129 -14.50 -8.77 -19.82
C GLU A 129 -14.68 -7.80 -18.65
N TRP A 130 -15.64 -8.05 -17.75
CA TRP A 130 -15.88 -7.10 -16.65
C TRP A 130 -14.69 -6.98 -15.67
N MET A 131 -13.98 -8.09 -15.39
CA MET A 131 -12.80 -8.07 -14.52
C MET A 131 -11.64 -7.31 -15.16
N SER A 132 -11.44 -7.56 -16.46
CA SER A 132 -10.42 -6.87 -17.25
C SER A 132 -10.70 -5.37 -17.32
N ASN A 133 -11.94 -4.99 -17.62
CA ASN A 133 -12.38 -3.60 -17.74
C ASN A 133 -12.29 -2.86 -16.40
N LEU A 134 -12.73 -3.46 -15.29
CA LEU A 134 -12.59 -2.88 -13.95
C LEU A 134 -11.10 -2.55 -13.67
N GLY A 135 -10.22 -3.51 -13.91
CA GLY A 135 -8.79 -3.29 -13.68
C GLY A 135 -8.18 -2.22 -14.60
N ASN A 136 -8.55 -2.21 -15.89
CA ASN A 136 -8.07 -1.21 -16.85
C ASN A 136 -8.54 0.21 -16.50
N MET A 137 -9.76 0.36 -15.99
CA MET A 137 -10.33 1.66 -15.64
C MET A 137 -9.86 2.18 -14.29
N ALA A 138 -9.71 1.30 -13.29
CA ALA A 138 -9.59 1.72 -11.89
C ALA A 138 -8.17 1.54 -11.32
N HIS A 139 -7.48 0.42 -11.61
CA HIS A 139 -6.21 0.10 -10.93
C HIS A 139 -5.17 1.22 -11.05
N GLY A 140 -4.89 1.68 -12.24
CA GLY A 140 -3.88 2.73 -12.46
C GLY A 140 -4.29 4.08 -11.88
N LYS A 141 -5.56 4.50 -12.10
CA LYS A 141 -6.06 5.80 -11.61
C LYS A 141 -6.08 5.86 -10.09
N LEU A 142 -6.60 4.81 -9.44
CA LEU A 142 -6.61 4.72 -7.97
C LEU A 142 -5.21 4.54 -7.41
N GLY A 143 -4.29 3.89 -8.14
CA GLY A 143 -2.88 3.81 -7.80
C GLY A 143 -2.23 5.19 -7.72
N TRP A 144 -2.41 6.05 -8.73
CA TRP A 144 -1.90 7.42 -8.71
C TRP A 144 -2.55 8.27 -7.60
N LEU A 145 -3.86 8.11 -7.36
CA LEU A 145 -4.54 8.76 -6.24
C LEU A 145 -3.94 8.32 -4.90
N LEU A 146 -3.67 7.02 -4.74
CA LEU A 146 -3.02 6.48 -3.54
C LEU A 146 -1.64 7.12 -3.33
N PHE A 147 -0.81 7.23 -4.38
CA PHE A 147 0.50 7.87 -4.28
C PHE A 147 0.40 9.36 -3.96
N ALA A 148 -0.58 10.08 -4.48
CA ALA A 148 -0.84 11.47 -4.11
C ALA A 148 -1.19 11.59 -2.61
N LEU A 149 -2.02 10.69 -2.08
CA LEU A 149 -2.34 10.65 -0.65
C LEU A 149 -1.12 10.26 0.21
N VAL A 150 -0.27 9.34 -0.25
CA VAL A 150 0.99 9.00 0.43
C VAL A 150 1.93 10.21 0.47
N ALA A 151 2.07 10.95 -0.64
CA ALA A 151 2.84 12.19 -0.67
C ALA A 151 2.29 13.24 0.31
N GLY A 152 0.97 13.43 0.35
CA GLY A 152 0.30 14.28 1.33
C GLY A 152 0.54 13.82 2.77
N HIS A 153 0.49 12.50 3.04
CA HIS A 153 0.80 11.94 4.34
C HIS A 153 2.25 12.26 4.78
N ILE A 154 3.21 12.11 3.87
CA ILE A 154 4.62 12.46 4.14
C ILE A 154 4.77 13.97 4.37
N ALA A 155 4.12 14.80 3.54
CA ALA A 155 4.15 16.26 3.69
C ALA A 155 3.61 16.68 5.06
N MET A 156 2.53 16.07 5.55
CA MET A 156 2.00 16.36 6.89
C MET A 156 2.97 15.97 8.01
N VAL A 157 3.73 14.88 7.86
CA VAL A 157 4.81 14.55 8.84
C VAL A 157 5.86 15.66 8.90
N VAL A 158 6.26 16.21 7.74
CA VAL A 158 7.23 17.33 7.65
C VAL A 158 6.64 18.60 8.28
N VAL A 159 5.38 18.95 7.95
CA VAL A 159 4.69 20.12 8.53
C VAL A 159 4.61 20.01 10.06
N HIS A 160 4.19 18.85 10.58
CA HIS A 160 4.14 18.63 12.03
C HIS A 160 5.52 18.72 12.68
N ARG A 161 6.57 18.29 12.00
CA ARG A 161 7.95 18.44 12.51
C ARG A 161 8.36 19.92 12.64
N ILE A 162 8.00 20.75 11.65
CA ILE A 162 8.29 22.19 11.65
C ILE A 162 7.50 22.89 12.78
N GLN A 163 6.27 22.45 13.04
CA GLN A 163 5.39 22.99 14.09
C GLN A 163 5.71 22.44 15.50
N VAL A 164 6.85 21.77 15.69
CA VAL A 164 7.30 21.17 16.97
C VAL A 164 6.40 20.05 17.49
N HIS A 165 5.52 19.50 16.63
CA HIS A 165 4.72 18.32 16.92
C HIS A 165 5.38 17.06 16.35
N TYR A 166 6.24 16.40 17.12
CA TYR A 166 7.04 15.26 16.66
C TYR A 166 6.20 13.98 16.47
N VAL A 167 5.42 13.89 15.40
CA VAL A 167 4.60 12.67 15.11
C VAL A 167 5.43 11.50 14.58
N LEU A 168 6.60 11.77 14.00
CA LEU A 168 7.50 10.76 13.41
C LEU A 168 8.02 9.75 14.45
N TYR A 169 8.26 10.19 15.70
CA TYR A 169 8.72 9.30 16.76
C TYR A 169 7.75 8.15 17.04
N ARG A 170 6.47 8.34 16.77
CA ARG A 170 5.44 7.30 16.95
C ARG A 170 5.75 6.05 16.12
N MET A 171 6.38 6.22 14.95
CA MET A 171 6.76 5.14 14.01
C MET A 171 8.23 4.77 14.06
N ILE A 172 9.12 5.61 14.64
CA ILE A 172 10.54 5.28 14.82
C ILE A 172 10.77 4.62 16.19
N GLY A 173 9.93 4.92 17.18
CA GLY A 173 10.05 4.35 18.52
C GLY A 173 11.09 5.02 19.43
N ARG A 174 11.64 6.18 19.03
CA ARG A 174 12.51 7.02 19.90
C ARG A 174 11.65 8.06 20.58
N ARG A 175 11.84 8.23 21.90
CA ARG A 175 11.38 9.43 22.60
C ARG A 175 12.40 10.54 22.31
N SER A 176 11.95 11.68 21.85
CA SER A 176 12.75 12.91 21.78
C SER A 176 12.90 13.46 23.18
#